data_5479b483585db66a3566611eaaf27813
#
_entry.id   5479b483585db66a3566611eaaf27813
#
_cell.length_a   1.000
_cell.length_b   1.000
_cell.length_c   1.000
_cell.angle_alpha   90.00
_cell.angle_beta   90.00
_cell.angle_gamma   90.00
#
_symmetry.space_group_name_H-M   'P 1'
#
loop_
_entity.id
_entity.type
_entity.pdbx_description
1 polymer ?
#
loop_
_entity_poly.entity_id
_entity_poly.type
_entity_poly.pdbx_seq_one_letter_code
_entity_poly.pdbx_strand_id
1 'polypeptide(L)'
;MPFQTEPPYTHGQAERTAVLLCNLVRLFRDGEPVRMSKRAGEFVTLREVVEEVGRDAIRFMMLYRKNDAPLDFDFAKVTEQSKDNPVFYVQYASARCHSVFRRARELF
;
A
#
# COMPACT_ATOMS: atom_id res chain seq x y z
N MET A 1 -9.85 12.45 -18.75
CA MET A 1 -11.21 12.83 -18.34
C MET A 1 -11.32 12.77 -16.85
N PRO A 2 -11.59 13.87 -16.17
CA PRO A 2 -11.93 13.78 -14.77
C PRO A 2 -13.25 13.02 -14.66
N PHE A 3 -13.27 11.94 -13.88
CA PHE A 3 -14.50 11.29 -13.51
C PHE A 3 -15.26 12.24 -12.59
N GLN A 4 -16.24 12.94 -13.15
CA GLN A 4 -17.25 13.60 -12.32
C GLN A 4 -18.21 12.52 -11.85
N THR A 5 -17.96 11.99 -10.67
CA THR A 5 -18.96 11.20 -9.98
C THR A 5 -19.87 12.17 -9.25
N GLU A 6 -21.03 12.42 -9.81
CA GLU A 6 -22.10 13.00 -9.00
C GLU A 6 -22.38 12.01 -7.85
N PRO A 7 -22.45 12.49 -6.62
CA PRO A 7 -22.78 11.62 -5.50
C PRO A 7 -24.17 11.00 -5.75
N PRO A 8 -24.32 9.69 -5.48
CA PRO A 8 -25.57 8.98 -5.74
C PRO A 8 -26.73 9.40 -4.82
N TYR A 9 -26.52 10.38 -3.97
CA TYR A 9 -27.49 10.82 -2.95
C TYR A 9 -27.94 12.24 -3.23
N THR A 10 -29.23 12.42 -3.50
CA THR A 10 -29.79 13.66 -4.00
C THR A 10 -30.49 14.54 -2.95
N HIS A 11 -30.50 14.20 -1.68
CA HIS A 11 -31.26 14.94 -0.69
C HIS A 11 -30.38 15.44 0.48
N GLY A 12 -29.76 16.60 0.31
CA GLY A 12 -29.15 17.37 1.41
C GLY A 12 -27.99 16.72 2.14
N GLN A 13 -27.54 15.54 1.68
CA GLN A 13 -26.44 14.77 2.28
C GLN A 13 -25.13 14.86 1.50
N ALA A 14 -25.15 15.48 0.32
CA ALA A 14 -23.96 15.59 -0.53
C ALA A 14 -22.81 16.32 0.17
N GLU A 15 -23.10 17.31 0.98
CA GLU A 15 -22.10 18.06 1.75
C GLU A 15 -21.43 17.25 2.88
N ARG A 16 -22.07 16.14 3.29
CA ARG A 16 -21.56 15.26 4.36
C ARG A 16 -20.89 13.99 3.84
N THR A 17 -20.91 13.81 2.52
CA THR A 17 -20.36 12.61 1.89
C THR A 17 -19.18 12.98 1.01
N ALA A 18 -18.04 12.37 1.26
CA ALA A 18 -16.87 12.47 0.41
C ALA A 18 -16.62 11.13 -0.27
N VAL A 19 -16.39 11.15 -1.59
CA VAL A 19 -16.05 9.96 -2.37
C VAL A 19 -14.65 10.12 -2.91
N LEU A 20 -13.77 9.21 -2.52
CA LEU A 20 -12.39 9.15 -3.01
C LEU A 20 -12.27 7.98 -3.99
N LEU A 21 -11.92 8.28 -5.23
CA LEU A 21 -11.71 7.27 -6.25
C LEU A 21 -10.28 6.75 -6.19
N CYS A 22 -10.13 5.43 -6.19
CA CYS A 22 -8.86 4.76 -6.22
C CYS A 22 -8.70 3.96 -7.51
N ASN A 23 -7.49 3.92 -8.04
CA ASN A 23 -7.15 3.08 -9.18
C ASN A 23 -6.92 1.62 -8.72
N LEU A 24 -6.81 0.73 -9.70
CA LEU A 24 -6.64 -0.70 -9.45
C LEU A 24 -5.25 -1.02 -8.91
N VAL A 25 -5.20 -2.00 -8.03
CA VAL A 25 -3.97 -2.66 -7.58
C VAL A 25 -3.83 -3.97 -8.36
N ARG A 26 -2.69 -4.13 -9.04
CA ARG A 26 -2.34 -5.37 -9.74
C ARG A 26 -1.34 -6.14 -8.90
N LEU A 27 -1.59 -7.43 -8.73
CA LEU A 27 -0.73 -8.31 -7.95
C LEU A 27 0.26 -9.05 -8.86
N PHE A 28 1.51 -9.04 -8.46
CA PHE A 28 2.61 -9.75 -9.12
C PHE A 28 3.37 -10.60 -8.09
N ARG A 29 3.95 -11.66 -8.59
CA ARG A 29 4.86 -12.50 -7.82
C ARG A 29 6.12 -12.72 -8.66
N ASP A 30 7.21 -12.07 -8.24
CA ASP A 30 8.51 -12.08 -8.93
C ASP A 30 8.40 -11.69 -10.43
N GLY A 31 7.69 -10.60 -10.69
CA GLY A 31 7.47 -10.07 -12.05
C GLY A 31 6.34 -10.75 -12.83
N GLU A 32 5.80 -11.85 -12.36
CA GLU A 32 4.71 -12.57 -13.01
C GLU A 32 3.35 -12.18 -12.42
N PRO A 33 2.34 -11.88 -13.25
CA PRO A 33 1.00 -11.56 -12.76
C PRO A 33 0.38 -12.71 -11.98
N VAL A 34 -0.19 -12.41 -10.82
CA VAL A 34 -0.96 -13.37 -10.04
C VAL A 34 -2.34 -13.53 -10.69
N ARG A 35 -2.66 -14.73 -11.14
CA ARG A 35 -3.96 -15.03 -11.71
C ARG A 35 -5.00 -15.15 -10.61
N MET A 36 -6.10 -14.42 -10.78
CA MET A 36 -7.24 -14.51 -9.89
C MET A 36 -8.49 -14.85 -10.70
N SER A 37 -9.17 -15.91 -10.31
CA SER A 37 -10.43 -16.33 -10.94
C SER A 37 -11.44 -16.72 -9.86
N LYS A 38 -12.52 -15.96 -9.78
CA LYS A 38 -13.64 -16.30 -8.89
C LYS A 38 -14.28 -17.64 -9.25
N ARG A 39 -14.32 -17.98 -10.54
CA ARG A 39 -14.91 -19.24 -11.02
C ARG A 39 -14.08 -20.45 -10.63
N ALA A 40 -12.76 -20.33 -10.62
CA ALA A 40 -11.84 -21.40 -10.20
C ALA A 40 -11.59 -21.41 -8.69
N GLY A 41 -12.13 -20.45 -7.93
CA GLY A 41 -11.85 -20.30 -6.51
C GLY A 41 -10.43 -19.79 -6.21
N GLU A 42 -9.73 -19.35 -7.22
CA GLU A 42 -8.36 -18.82 -7.11
C GLU A 42 -8.40 -17.31 -6.94
N PHE A 43 -8.26 -16.84 -5.73
CA PHE A 43 -8.10 -15.42 -5.43
C PHE A 43 -7.27 -15.23 -4.17
N VAL A 44 -6.54 -14.13 -4.13
CA VAL A 44 -5.72 -13.75 -2.98
C VAL A 44 -6.54 -12.83 -2.09
N THR A 45 -6.72 -13.21 -0.84
CA THR A 45 -7.41 -12.37 0.15
C THR A 45 -6.45 -11.36 0.76
N LEU A 46 -7.00 -10.27 1.29
CA LEU A 46 -6.20 -9.29 2.02
C LEU A 46 -5.48 -9.92 3.22
N ARG A 47 -6.13 -10.89 3.89
CA ARG A 47 -5.54 -11.63 5.01
C ARG A 47 -4.27 -12.37 4.58
N GLU A 48 -4.32 -13.10 3.49
CA GLU A 48 -3.15 -13.82 2.95
C GLU A 48 -2.02 -12.87 2.60
N VAL A 49 -2.33 -11.71 2.00
CA VAL A 49 -1.32 -10.69 1.71
C VAL A 49 -0.69 -10.16 2.99
N VAL A 50 -1.49 -9.86 4.02
CA VAL A 50 -0.97 -9.38 5.32
C VAL A 50 -0.09 -10.43 5.99
N GLU A 51 -0.49 -11.71 5.94
CA GLU A 51 0.28 -12.81 6.52
C GLU A 51 1.60 -13.02 5.80
N GLU A 52 1.64 -12.84 4.49
CA GLU A 52 2.84 -13.06 3.68
C GLU A 52 3.84 -11.89 3.76
N VAL A 53 3.40 -10.66 3.61
CA VAL A 53 4.30 -9.50 3.50
C VAL A 53 4.35 -8.61 4.74
N GLY A 54 3.42 -8.79 5.64
CA GLY A 54 3.31 -7.99 6.85
C GLY A 54 2.48 -6.72 6.68
N ARG A 55 1.89 -6.29 7.79
CA ARG A 55 1.02 -5.12 7.86
C ARG A 55 1.70 -3.83 7.41
N ASP A 56 2.92 -3.61 7.83
CA ASP A 56 3.63 -2.35 7.61
C ASP A 56 3.98 -2.17 6.12
N ALA A 57 4.41 -3.24 5.45
CA ALA A 57 4.69 -3.22 4.02
C ALA A 57 3.43 -2.90 3.21
N ILE A 58 2.30 -3.53 3.53
CA ILE A 58 1.04 -3.26 2.85
C ILE A 58 0.60 -1.82 3.04
N ARG A 59 0.56 -1.35 4.27
CA ARG A 59 0.12 0.02 4.58
C ARG A 59 0.99 1.06 3.87
N PHE A 60 2.29 0.86 3.90
CA PHE A 60 3.22 1.76 3.21
C PHE A 60 2.99 1.76 1.70
N MET A 61 2.92 0.58 1.08
CA MET A 61 2.76 0.47 -0.37
C MET A 61 1.42 1.03 -0.86
N MET A 62 0.35 0.86 -0.10
CA MET A 62 -0.96 1.44 -0.46
C MET A 62 -0.97 2.97 -0.37
N LEU A 63 -0.12 3.56 0.47
CA LEU A 63 0.01 5.01 0.62
C LEU A 63 1.12 5.62 -0.24
N TYR A 64 2.00 4.80 -0.76
CA TYR A 64 3.19 5.23 -1.49
C TYR A 64 2.85 5.93 -2.82
N ARG A 65 1.80 5.50 -3.47
CA ARG A 65 1.31 6.12 -4.70
C ARG A 65 0.04 6.92 -4.46
N LYS A 66 -0.18 7.88 -5.34
CA LYS A 66 -1.47 8.59 -5.37
C LYS A 66 -2.59 7.60 -5.66
N ASN A 67 -3.75 7.84 -5.08
CA ASN A 67 -4.92 6.99 -5.24
C ASN A 67 -5.44 6.89 -6.69
N ASP A 68 -5.17 7.88 -7.53
CA ASP A 68 -5.53 7.90 -8.96
C ASP A 68 -4.53 7.16 -9.87
N ALA A 69 -3.39 6.75 -9.33
CA ALA A 69 -2.38 6.00 -10.07
C ALA A 69 -2.52 4.49 -9.83
N PRO A 70 -2.33 3.65 -10.88
CA PRO A 70 -2.31 2.21 -10.69
C PRO A 70 -1.10 1.79 -9.85
N LEU A 71 -1.28 0.78 -9.01
CA LEU A 71 -0.22 0.21 -8.21
C LEU A 71 0.06 -1.23 -8.64
N ASP A 72 1.30 -1.51 -8.98
CA ASP A 72 1.80 -2.86 -9.19
C ASP A 72 2.43 -3.34 -7.88
N PHE A 73 1.76 -4.28 -7.24
CA PHE A 73 2.19 -4.84 -5.97
C PHE A 73 2.85 -6.20 -6.21
N ASP A 74 4.16 -6.25 -6.11
CA ASP A 74 4.95 -7.47 -6.26
C ASP A 74 5.38 -7.98 -4.90
N PHE A 75 4.93 -9.19 -4.54
CA PHE A 75 5.22 -9.80 -3.24
C PHE A 75 6.71 -9.96 -2.96
N ALA A 76 7.49 -10.30 -3.97
CA ALA A 76 8.94 -10.45 -3.83
C ALA A 76 9.62 -9.09 -3.58
N LYS A 77 9.24 -8.08 -4.33
CA LYS A 77 9.85 -6.75 -4.23
C LYS A 77 9.54 -6.02 -2.93
N VAL A 78 8.33 -6.17 -2.39
CA VAL A 78 7.94 -5.48 -1.15
C VAL A 78 8.56 -6.09 0.09
N THR A 79 9.06 -7.32 0.01
CA THR A 79 9.75 -8.02 1.10
C THR A 79 11.27 -7.99 0.95
N GLU A 80 11.79 -7.53 -0.17
CA GLU A 80 13.22 -7.46 -0.43
C GLU A 80 13.93 -6.48 0.50
N GLN A 81 15.04 -6.90 1.08
CA GLN A 81 15.88 -6.05 1.94
C GLN A 81 16.94 -5.33 1.10
N SER A 82 16.52 -4.40 0.27
CA SER A 82 17.40 -3.61 -0.58
C SER A 82 17.04 -2.13 -0.56
N LYS A 83 17.99 -1.29 -0.96
CA LYS A 83 17.77 0.15 -1.11
C LYS A 83 16.71 0.51 -2.17
N ASP A 84 16.42 -0.41 -3.06
CA ASP A 84 15.40 -0.24 -4.10
C ASP A 84 13.98 -0.53 -3.59
N ASN A 85 13.87 -1.11 -2.38
CA ASN A 85 12.59 -1.30 -1.72
C ASN A 85 12.28 -0.08 -0.84
N PRO A 86 11.27 0.73 -1.17
CA PRO A 86 10.96 1.93 -0.41
C PRO A 86 10.52 1.63 1.02
N VAL A 87 9.88 0.50 1.28
CA VAL A 87 9.47 0.06 2.64
C VAL A 87 10.70 -0.16 3.50
N PHE A 88 11.63 -0.96 3.01
CA PHE A 88 12.88 -1.26 3.72
C PHE A 88 13.70 0.01 3.97
N TYR A 89 13.78 0.89 2.97
CA TYR A 89 14.54 2.13 3.08
C TYR A 89 13.99 3.06 4.16
N VAL A 90 12.67 3.21 4.24
CA VAL A 90 12.02 4.03 5.28
C VAL A 90 12.19 3.41 6.66
N GLN A 91 12.05 2.10 6.79
CA GLN A 91 12.29 1.40 8.05
C GLN A 91 13.74 1.55 8.53
N TYR A 92 14.69 1.45 7.62
CA TYR A 92 16.10 1.69 7.91
C TYR A 92 16.35 3.13 8.38
N ALA A 93 15.80 4.12 7.69
CA ALA A 93 15.91 5.53 8.07
C ALA A 93 15.32 5.78 9.47
N SER A 94 14.15 5.22 9.75
CA SER A 94 13.51 5.31 11.07
C SER A 94 14.38 4.70 12.17
N ALA A 95 14.93 3.52 11.94
CA ALA A 95 15.83 2.85 12.90
C ALA A 95 17.09 3.69 13.17
N ARG A 96 17.65 4.32 12.14
CA ARG A 96 18.80 5.23 12.29
C ARG A 96 18.45 6.46 13.11
N CYS A 97 17.33 7.08 12.86
CA CYS A 97 16.87 8.24 13.65
C CYS A 97 16.71 7.87 15.13
N HIS A 98 16.07 6.75 15.43
CA HIS A 98 15.92 6.28 16.81
C HIS A 98 17.26 5.98 17.48
N SER A 99 18.23 5.45 16.74
CA SER A 99 19.58 5.23 17.25
C SER A 99 20.28 6.54 17.63
N VAL A 100 20.13 7.58 16.79
CA VAL A 100 20.68 8.90 17.08
C VAL A 100 20.06 9.49 18.36
N PHE A 101 18.75 9.41 18.50
CA PHE A 101 18.06 9.90 19.71
C PHE A 101 18.48 9.16 20.97
N ARG A 102 18.62 7.84 20.91
CA ARG A 102 19.15 7.06 22.05
C ARG A 102 20.55 7.54 22.44
N ARG A 103 21.42 7.69 21.45
CA ARG A 103 22.79 8.14 21.69
C ARG A 103 22.84 9.54 22.31
N ALA A 104 22.01 10.45 21.81
CA ALA A 104 21.91 11.79 22.37
C ALA A 104 21.45 11.79 23.84
N ARG A 105 20.48 10.94 24.19
CA ARG A 105 20.02 10.78 25.58
C ARG A 105 21.10 10.24 26.53
N GLU A 106 21.99 9.38 26.02
CA GLU A 106 23.14 8.87 26.82
C GLU A 106 24.21 9.93 27.05
N LEU A 107 24.35 10.89 26.14
CA LEU A 107 25.36 11.96 26.20
C LEU A 107 24.90 13.24 26.90
N PHE A 108 23.62 13.47 26.93
CA PHE A 108 22.97 14.64 27.49
C PHE A 108 21.88 14.26 28.50
#